data_ec542bcd57e03dfdc6c128844b27059d
#
_entry.id   ec542bcd57e03dfdc6c128844b27059d
#
_cell.length_a   1.000
_cell.length_b   1.000
_cell.length_c   1.000
_cell.angle_alpha   90.00
_cell.angle_beta   90.00
_cell.angle_gamma   90.00
#
_symmetry.space_group_name_H-M   'P 1'
#
loop_
_entity.id
_entity.type
_entity.pdbx_description
1 polymer ?
#
loop_
_entity_poly.entity_id
_entity_poly.type
_entity_poly.pdbx_seq_one_letter_code
_entity_poly.pdbx_strand_id
1 'polypeptide(L)'
;MLGFRNILFLGFNLAAALLKSQYNTEFLNYENTGRSISINADFDAGSNGIQNALINKFLFGGHIDTKTKDAALSHMRGYNQLGINLNYDISMFIGKNPKYDFLIGFKNQEIFNATYTSDFYQLLMYGNKPFLAKTANFTGTNINALRFQELKFGVIMHQVDSTAKIGISVSFLKGEQLFYVKANKNSSLYTNDDGTELLFSTNFNMALSDTFHKKNIFSSNGIGASADIFFETPYKSRIGRQSVLTVNANNIGFIHWSDKSVQYSCDSIIKFDGYHINNILDLKDSTLQKVNTDSVIRKATNARTESFNTNIPTNLIIINKIFFSRTFSFNTGFRYIFHSNYKPYIFIEPEYKIANRFTVSVHVGYGGYTRLNTGLALTFSDRNWFFKLGSNSLQGYILPTQAYGQGVYFSIAKKFK
;
A
#
# COMPACT_ATOMS: atom_id res chain seq x y z
N MET A 1 -4.29 2.25 25.05
CA MET A 1 -4.20 1.15 24.07
C MET A 1 -5.34 1.11 23.05
N LEU A 2 -6.14 2.14 22.95
CA LEU A 2 -7.29 2.22 22.01
C LEU A 2 -6.91 2.63 20.57
N GLY A 3 -5.71 3.14 20.35
CA GLY A 3 -5.33 3.70 19.06
C GLY A 3 -4.97 2.66 17.98
N PHE A 4 -4.16 1.68 18.31
CA PHE A 4 -3.53 0.83 17.28
C PHE A 4 -4.51 -0.18 16.67
N ARG A 5 -5.41 -0.75 17.46
CA ARG A 5 -6.46 -1.65 16.99
C ARG A 5 -7.49 -0.91 16.12
N ASN A 6 -7.81 0.34 16.45
CA ASN A 6 -8.70 1.18 15.64
C ASN A 6 -8.00 1.72 14.38
N ILE A 7 -6.71 1.98 14.39
CA ILE A 7 -5.93 2.40 13.21
C ILE A 7 -5.81 1.26 12.20
N LEU A 8 -5.56 0.03 12.66
CA LEU A 8 -5.61 -1.17 11.80
C LEU A 8 -7.06 -1.54 11.40
N PHE A 9 -8.05 -1.32 12.28
CA PHE A 9 -9.46 -1.61 11.98
C PHE A 9 -10.17 -0.53 11.15
N LEU A 10 -9.63 0.67 11.03
CA LEU A 10 -10.22 1.74 10.21
C LEU A 10 -10.12 1.50 8.69
N GLY A 11 -9.27 0.58 8.24
CA GLY A 11 -9.15 0.16 6.84
C GLY A 11 -9.91 -1.13 6.46
N PHE A 12 -10.20 -2.02 7.39
CA PHE A 12 -10.50 -3.42 7.06
C PHE A 12 -11.93 -3.90 7.31
N ASN A 13 -12.92 -3.03 7.30
CA ASN A 13 -14.32 -3.47 7.20
C ASN A 13 -14.70 -3.90 5.77
N LEU A 14 -13.77 -4.54 5.05
CA LEU A 14 -14.04 -5.14 3.74
C LEU A 14 -13.60 -6.62 3.71
N ALA A 15 -14.06 -7.38 4.67
CA ALA A 15 -13.88 -8.84 4.68
C ALA A 15 -14.77 -9.58 3.67
N ALA A 16 -15.24 -8.97 2.59
CA ALA A 16 -16.14 -9.67 1.67
C ALA A 16 -16.15 -9.20 0.21
N ALA A 17 -15.08 -8.58 -0.30
CA ALA A 17 -15.02 -8.31 -1.74
C ALA A 17 -13.59 -8.49 -2.26
N LEU A 18 -13.21 -9.63 -2.40
CA LEU A 18 -12.75 -10.45 -3.52
C LEU A 18 -12.19 -9.73 -4.75
N LEU A 19 -10.90 -10.03 -5.07
CA LEU A 19 -10.32 -10.28 -6.38
C LEU A 19 -9.76 -9.08 -7.14
N LYS A 20 -8.41 -9.13 -7.54
CA LYS A 20 -7.83 -7.83 -7.88
C LYS A 20 -6.52 -7.80 -8.66
N SER A 21 -6.34 -6.82 -9.53
CA SER A 21 -5.20 -6.63 -10.44
C SER A 21 -3.97 -6.02 -9.75
N GLN A 22 -2.77 -6.55 -9.99
CA GLN A 22 -1.54 -6.09 -9.36
C GLN A 22 -0.98 -4.79 -9.93
N TYR A 23 -1.26 -4.50 -11.17
CA TYR A 23 -0.84 -3.27 -11.84
C TYR A 23 -2.07 -2.51 -12.28
N ASN A 24 -2.87 -2.14 -11.29
CA ASN A 24 -4.13 -1.46 -11.55
C ASN A 24 -3.89 -0.03 -12.00
N THR A 25 -3.59 0.10 -13.26
CA THR A 25 -3.61 1.37 -13.94
C THR A 25 -4.51 1.21 -15.15
N GLU A 26 -5.42 2.11 -15.31
CA GLU A 26 -6.43 2.08 -16.35
C GLU A 26 -5.80 1.98 -17.74
N PHE A 27 -4.66 2.66 -17.93
CA PHE A 27 -3.93 2.63 -19.19
C PHE A 27 -3.29 1.28 -19.52
N LEU A 28 -2.83 0.50 -18.51
CA LEU A 28 -2.28 -0.83 -18.76
C LEU A 28 -3.34 -1.87 -19.11
N ASN A 29 -4.58 -1.63 -18.69
CA ASN A 29 -5.73 -2.48 -19.02
C ASN A 29 -6.45 -2.04 -20.30
N TYR A 30 -5.94 -0.98 -20.96
CA TYR A 30 -6.50 -0.50 -22.21
C TYR A 30 -6.22 -1.49 -23.35
N GLU A 31 -7.26 -2.03 -23.93
CA GLU A 31 -7.19 -2.81 -25.14
C GLU A 31 -7.84 -2.00 -26.28
N ASN A 32 -7.15 -1.76 -27.38
CA ASN A 32 -7.53 -0.98 -28.58
C ASN A 32 -8.97 -1.24 -29.11
N THR A 33 -9.98 -0.96 -28.35
CA THR A 33 -11.36 -1.39 -28.63
C THR A 33 -12.37 -0.26 -28.80
N GLY A 34 -11.89 0.99 -28.80
CA GLY A 34 -12.72 2.16 -29.02
C GLY A 34 -13.68 2.51 -27.88
N ARG A 35 -14.47 1.60 -27.37
CA ARG A 35 -15.38 1.80 -26.24
C ARG A 35 -15.33 0.62 -25.31
N SER A 36 -15.04 0.87 -24.03
CA SER A 36 -15.07 -0.18 -23.02
C SER A 36 -15.38 0.37 -21.64
N ILE A 37 -15.96 -0.46 -20.80
CA ILE A 37 -16.05 -0.23 -19.34
C ILE A 37 -15.27 -1.33 -18.68
N SER A 38 -14.43 -0.97 -17.72
CA SER A 38 -13.66 -1.91 -16.90
C SER A 38 -13.87 -1.68 -15.41
N ILE A 39 -13.82 -2.76 -14.68
CA ILE A 39 -13.77 -2.79 -13.21
C ILE A 39 -12.51 -3.55 -12.86
N ASN A 40 -11.67 -2.91 -12.10
CA ASN A 40 -10.43 -3.49 -11.66
C ASN A 40 -10.32 -3.36 -10.15
N ALA A 41 -9.58 -4.25 -9.57
CA ALA A 41 -9.25 -4.10 -8.19
C ALA A 41 -8.04 -4.97 -7.82
N ASP A 42 -7.19 -4.56 -6.81
CA ASP A 42 -6.02 -5.29 -6.33
C ASP A 42 -5.84 -5.16 -4.82
N PHE A 43 -5.37 -6.24 -4.24
CA PHE A 43 -4.88 -6.33 -2.87
C PHE A 43 -3.47 -6.90 -2.89
N ASP A 44 -2.57 -6.24 -2.18
CA ASP A 44 -1.19 -6.69 -2.00
C ASP A 44 -0.75 -6.40 -0.56
N ALA A 45 -0.28 -7.40 0.14
CA ALA A 45 0.27 -7.28 1.48
C ALA A 45 1.61 -8.00 1.53
N GLY A 46 2.64 -7.32 2.02
CA GLY A 46 3.96 -7.91 2.06
C GLY A 46 4.88 -7.26 3.07
N SER A 47 5.82 -8.06 3.58
CA SER A 47 6.87 -7.65 4.50
C SER A 47 8.18 -8.35 4.13
N ASN A 48 9.30 -7.82 4.59
CA ASN A 48 10.58 -8.50 4.49
C ASN A 48 10.97 -9.24 5.78
N GLY A 49 10.24 -9.06 6.88
CA GLY A 49 10.50 -9.65 8.19
C GLY A 49 9.33 -10.40 8.80
N ILE A 50 8.09 -10.10 8.42
CA ILE A 50 6.87 -10.72 8.98
C ILE A 50 6.30 -11.71 7.98
N GLN A 51 6.15 -12.98 8.39
CA GLN A 51 5.49 -14.00 7.55
C GLN A 51 3.98 -13.77 7.46
N ASN A 52 3.36 -14.29 6.41
CA ASN A 52 1.93 -14.18 6.18
C ASN A 52 1.09 -14.82 7.29
N ALA A 53 1.58 -15.83 7.98
CA ALA A 53 0.90 -16.42 9.13
C ALA A 53 0.58 -15.37 10.21
N LEU A 54 1.47 -14.40 10.45
CA LEU A 54 1.23 -13.29 11.36
C LEU A 54 0.40 -12.19 10.70
N ILE A 55 0.69 -11.83 9.45
CA ILE A 55 -0.06 -10.82 8.69
C ILE A 55 -1.55 -11.21 8.63
N ASN A 56 -1.85 -12.47 8.37
CA ASN A 56 -3.23 -12.98 8.30
C ASN A 56 -3.97 -12.84 9.63
N LYS A 57 -3.29 -13.02 10.77
CA LYS A 57 -3.91 -12.80 12.08
C LYS A 57 -4.24 -11.32 12.34
N PHE A 58 -3.47 -10.40 11.77
CA PHE A 58 -3.82 -8.98 11.81
C PHE A 58 -4.98 -8.63 10.86
N LEU A 59 -4.99 -9.20 9.66
CA LEU A 59 -5.99 -8.87 8.64
C LEU A 59 -7.35 -9.52 8.90
N PHE A 60 -7.35 -10.79 9.31
CA PHE A 60 -8.56 -11.60 9.42
C PHE A 60 -8.92 -11.96 10.86
N GLY A 61 -8.10 -11.53 11.81
CA GLY A 61 -8.29 -11.87 13.22
C GLY A 61 -7.68 -13.23 13.60
N GLY A 62 -7.75 -13.54 14.89
CA GLY A 62 -7.25 -14.79 15.46
C GLY A 62 -6.25 -14.56 16.59
N HIS A 63 -5.97 -15.61 17.35
CA HIS A 63 -5.00 -15.56 18.44
C HIS A 63 -3.57 -15.53 17.90
N ILE A 64 -2.77 -14.55 18.37
CA ILE A 64 -1.36 -14.44 18.04
C ILE A 64 -0.57 -15.14 19.16
N ASP A 65 -0.18 -16.38 18.92
CA ASP A 65 0.61 -17.21 19.84
C ASP A 65 2.11 -16.81 19.83
N THR A 66 2.83 -17.21 20.87
CA THR A 66 4.25 -16.90 21.05
C THR A 66 5.09 -17.46 19.89
N LYS A 67 4.80 -18.68 19.43
CA LYS A 67 5.52 -19.29 18.29
C LYS A 67 5.46 -18.44 17.03
N THR A 68 4.30 -17.87 16.72
CA THR A 68 4.13 -16.98 15.56
C THR A 68 4.91 -15.66 15.73
N LYS A 69 4.94 -15.10 16.96
CA LYS A 69 5.71 -13.89 17.26
C LYS A 69 7.21 -14.15 17.13
N ASP A 70 7.71 -15.23 17.73
CA ASP A 70 9.13 -15.61 17.72
C ASP A 70 9.62 -15.94 16.30
N ALA A 71 8.79 -16.63 15.52
CA ALA A 71 9.10 -16.91 14.12
C ALA A 71 9.28 -15.63 13.31
N ALA A 72 8.42 -14.62 13.50
CA ALA A 72 8.59 -13.32 12.86
C ALA A 72 9.86 -12.61 13.35
N LEU A 73 10.12 -12.58 14.66
CA LEU A 73 11.28 -11.93 15.24
C LEU A 73 12.60 -12.53 14.73
N SER A 74 12.69 -13.85 14.60
CA SER A 74 13.90 -14.54 14.12
C SER A 74 14.30 -14.19 12.69
N HIS A 75 13.37 -13.69 11.87
CA HIS A 75 13.61 -13.29 10.49
C HIS A 75 13.83 -11.78 10.31
N MET A 76 13.69 -11.00 11.38
CA MET A 76 13.87 -9.55 11.33
C MET A 76 15.34 -9.15 11.20
N ARG A 77 15.53 -8.02 10.55
CA ARG A 77 16.79 -7.32 10.41
C ARG A 77 16.75 -6.03 11.22
N GLY A 78 17.85 -5.29 11.26
CA GLY A 78 17.87 -3.97 11.90
C GLY A 78 16.72 -3.07 11.44
N TYR A 79 16.44 -3.05 10.14
CA TYR A 79 15.26 -2.34 9.57
C TYR A 79 14.41 -3.29 8.73
N ASN A 80 13.13 -3.26 9.03
CA ASN A 80 12.12 -4.06 8.36
C ASN A 80 11.08 -3.17 7.70
N GLN A 81 10.36 -3.73 6.74
CA GLN A 81 9.30 -3.04 6.03
C GLN A 81 8.04 -3.90 5.96
N LEU A 82 6.90 -3.23 5.95
CA LEU A 82 5.57 -3.79 5.72
C LEU A 82 4.83 -2.84 4.79
N GLY A 83 4.15 -3.37 3.80
CA GLY A 83 3.25 -2.63 2.95
C GLY A 83 1.96 -3.38 2.73
N ILE A 84 0.85 -2.64 2.69
CA ILE A 84 -0.47 -3.16 2.36
C ILE A 84 -1.12 -2.15 1.43
N ASN A 85 -1.57 -2.61 0.27
CA ASN A 85 -2.28 -1.79 -0.71
C ASN A 85 -3.61 -2.45 -1.04
N LEU A 86 -4.65 -1.63 -1.11
CA LEU A 86 -5.97 -2.01 -1.56
C LEU A 86 -6.46 -0.94 -2.52
N ASN A 87 -6.67 -1.32 -3.77
CA ASN A 87 -7.17 -0.42 -4.80
C ASN A 87 -8.38 -1.05 -5.48
N TYR A 88 -9.35 -0.24 -5.85
CA TYR A 88 -10.43 -0.62 -6.75
C TYR A 88 -10.84 0.57 -7.59
N ASP A 89 -11.09 0.31 -8.87
CA ASP A 89 -11.49 1.33 -9.83
C ASP A 89 -12.57 0.83 -10.79
N ILE A 90 -13.28 1.80 -11.32
CA ILE A 90 -14.12 1.66 -12.48
C ILE A 90 -13.69 2.71 -13.50
N SER A 91 -13.48 2.29 -14.74
CA SER A 91 -13.06 3.19 -15.81
C SER A 91 -13.79 2.91 -17.11
N MET A 92 -13.98 3.97 -17.89
CA MET A 92 -14.62 3.92 -19.19
C MET A 92 -13.73 4.60 -20.22
N PHE A 93 -13.44 3.87 -21.31
CA PHE A 93 -12.82 4.43 -22.51
C PHE A 93 -13.91 4.72 -23.54
N ILE A 94 -13.83 5.89 -24.16
CA ILE A 94 -14.75 6.38 -25.18
C ILE A 94 -13.94 6.77 -26.40
N GLY A 95 -13.87 5.87 -27.39
CA GLY A 95 -13.21 6.11 -28.67
C GLY A 95 -14.24 6.30 -29.77
N LYS A 96 -14.26 7.44 -30.41
CA LYS A 96 -15.02 7.72 -31.65
C LYS A 96 -14.07 8.06 -32.81
N ASN A 97 -12.81 8.31 -32.51
CA ASN A 97 -11.83 8.73 -33.49
C ASN A 97 -10.63 7.77 -33.44
N PRO A 98 -10.12 7.29 -34.59
CA PRO A 98 -8.95 6.40 -34.61
C PRO A 98 -7.67 7.03 -34.00
N LYS A 99 -7.66 8.34 -33.79
CA LYS A 99 -6.51 9.05 -33.21
C LYS A 99 -6.58 9.24 -31.69
N TYR A 100 -7.79 9.23 -31.10
CA TYR A 100 -7.98 9.57 -29.68
C TYR A 100 -9.04 8.71 -29.02
N ASP A 101 -8.74 8.20 -27.84
CA ASP A 101 -9.70 7.60 -26.91
C ASP A 101 -9.70 8.41 -25.61
N PHE A 102 -10.86 8.78 -25.12
CA PHE A 102 -11.05 9.49 -23.86
C PHE A 102 -11.24 8.50 -22.72
N LEU A 103 -10.67 8.81 -21.56
CA LEU A 103 -10.78 8.08 -20.31
C LEU A 103 -11.59 8.87 -19.31
N ILE A 104 -12.56 8.23 -18.66
CA ILE A 104 -13.18 8.69 -17.42
C ILE A 104 -13.06 7.55 -16.42
N GLY A 105 -12.60 7.84 -15.20
CA GLY A 105 -12.39 6.82 -14.16
C GLY A 105 -12.70 7.32 -12.78
N PHE A 106 -13.09 6.40 -11.92
CA PHE A 106 -13.16 6.60 -10.47
C PHE A 106 -12.35 5.51 -9.79
N LYS A 107 -11.51 5.88 -8.83
CA LYS A 107 -10.65 4.96 -8.12
C LYS A 107 -10.63 5.26 -6.62
N ASN A 108 -10.60 4.23 -5.79
CA ASN A 108 -10.33 4.32 -4.37
C ASN A 108 -9.01 3.63 -4.06
N GLN A 109 -8.20 4.25 -3.23
CA GLN A 109 -6.90 3.71 -2.82
C GLN A 109 -6.75 3.76 -1.31
N GLU A 110 -6.31 2.64 -0.74
CA GLU A 110 -5.92 2.49 0.65
C GLU A 110 -4.50 1.94 0.70
N ILE A 111 -3.59 2.69 1.30
CA ILE A 111 -2.17 2.41 1.31
C ILE A 111 -1.68 2.46 2.74
N PHE A 112 -1.04 1.39 3.18
CA PHE A 112 -0.32 1.33 4.44
C PHE A 112 1.13 0.98 4.17
N ASN A 113 2.05 1.79 4.69
CA ASN A 113 3.49 1.57 4.61
C ASN A 113 4.11 1.71 5.99
N ALA A 114 4.95 0.77 6.38
CA ALA A 114 5.73 0.87 7.60
C ALA A 114 7.18 0.44 7.38
N THR A 115 8.11 1.24 7.90
CA THR A 115 9.48 0.84 8.18
C THR A 115 9.64 0.81 9.70
N TYR A 116 10.24 -0.23 10.24
CA TYR A 116 10.35 -0.40 11.69
C TYR A 116 11.60 -1.19 12.08
N THR A 117 12.06 -0.95 13.31
CA THR A 117 13.18 -1.70 13.91
C THR A 117 12.68 -3.02 14.52
N SER A 118 13.57 -3.98 14.74
CA SER A 118 13.28 -5.19 15.50
C SER A 118 12.84 -4.87 16.94
N ASP A 119 13.43 -3.84 17.54
CA ASP A 119 13.09 -3.41 18.89
C ASP A 119 11.66 -2.86 18.98
N PHE A 120 11.25 -2.06 17.98
CA PHE A 120 9.87 -1.60 17.88
C PHE A 120 8.88 -2.77 17.78
N TYR A 121 9.21 -3.78 16.98
CA TYR A 121 8.39 -4.99 16.88
C TYR A 121 8.32 -5.74 18.22
N GLN A 122 9.47 -5.92 18.90
CA GLN A 122 9.51 -6.59 20.20
C GLN A 122 8.66 -5.84 21.24
N LEU A 123 8.77 -4.51 21.28
CA LEU A 123 7.95 -3.71 22.18
C LEU A 123 6.45 -3.87 21.91
N LEU A 124 6.04 -3.91 20.64
CA LEU A 124 4.63 -4.13 20.27
C LEU A 124 4.11 -5.51 20.66
N MET A 125 4.93 -6.55 20.53
CA MET A 125 4.49 -7.95 20.67
C MET A 125 4.68 -8.51 22.08
N TYR A 126 5.68 -8.01 22.83
CA TYR A 126 6.08 -8.56 24.15
C TYR A 126 6.06 -7.50 25.25
N GLY A 127 5.82 -6.22 24.93
CA GLY A 127 5.94 -5.12 25.88
C GLY A 127 7.40 -4.79 26.19
N ASN A 128 7.63 -4.13 27.33
CA ASN A 128 8.97 -3.69 27.76
C ASN A 128 9.81 -4.80 28.42
N LYS A 129 9.23 -5.96 28.73
CA LYS A 129 9.92 -7.06 29.42
C LYS A 129 11.24 -7.51 28.77
N PRO A 130 11.38 -7.60 27.43
CA PRO A 130 12.66 -7.93 26.80
C PRO A 130 13.75 -6.86 26.97
N PHE A 131 13.38 -5.66 27.41
CA PHE A 131 14.24 -4.48 27.52
C PHE A 131 14.55 -4.09 28.96
N LEU A 132 14.40 -4.98 29.94
CA LEU A 132 14.85 -4.74 31.33
C LEU A 132 16.35 -4.44 31.34
N ALA A 133 16.76 -3.36 31.99
CA ALA A 133 18.12 -2.79 31.98
C ALA A 133 18.66 -2.46 30.56
N LYS A 134 17.76 -2.24 29.57
CA LYS A 134 18.16 -2.02 28.18
C LYS A 134 17.33 -0.93 27.50
N THR A 135 17.86 -0.45 26.38
CA THR A 135 17.20 0.54 25.53
C THR A 135 16.66 -0.09 24.25
N ALA A 136 15.37 0.04 24.00
CA ALA A 136 14.76 -0.25 22.71
C ALA A 136 14.94 0.94 21.76
N ASN A 137 15.46 0.72 20.57
CA ASN A 137 15.73 1.78 19.59
C ASN A 137 14.64 1.81 18.51
N PHE A 138 14.02 2.98 18.31
CA PHE A 138 12.97 3.20 17.30
C PHE A 138 13.44 4.10 16.16
N THR A 139 14.67 4.60 16.18
CA THR A 139 15.21 5.50 15.15
C THR A 139 14.94 4.96 13.76
N GLY A 140 14.33 5.77 12.89
CA GLY A 140 14.00 5.40 11.51
C GLY A 140 12.68 4.62 11.35
N THR A 141 11.95 4.36 12.45
CA THR A 141 10.56 3.85 12.34
C THR A 141 9.70 4.92 11.68
N ASN A 142 9.00 4.51 10.62
CA ASN A 142 8.10 5.36 9.84
C ASN A 142 6.85 4.58 9.49
N ILE A 143 5.68 5.11 9.82
CA ILE A 143 4.37 4.50 9.52
C ILE A 143 3.56 5.54 8.77
N ASN A 144 2.99 5.14 7.65
CA ASN A 144 2.12 5.96 6.82
C ASN A 144 0.89 5.16 6.41
N ALA A 145 -0.28 5.63 6.75
CA ALA A 145 -1.56 5.10 6.30
C ALA A 145 -2.32 6.22 5.58
N LEU A 146 -2.67 5.99 4.34
CA LEU A 146 -3.29 6.96 3.45
C LEU A 146 -4.49 6.33 2.76
N ARG A 147 -5.62 7.04 2.77
CA ARG A 147 -6.83 6.69 2.02
C ARG A 147 -7.34 7.89 1.25
N PHE A 148 -7.61 7.69 -0.04
CA PHE A 148 -8.14 8.73 -0.91
C PHE A 148 -8.91 8.15 -2.10
N GLN A 149 -9.75 8.99 -2.69
CA GLN A 149 -10.51 8.71 -3.89
C GLN A 149 -10.06 9.63 -5.02
N GLU A 150 -10.15 9.14 -6.25
CA GLU A 150 -9.79 9.86 -7.46
C GLU A 150 -10.97 9.88 -8.44
N LEU A 151 -11.22 11.05 -8.98
CA LEU A 151 -12.03 11.21 -10.20
C LEU A 151 -11.10 11.63 -11.34
N LYS A 152 -10.96 10.76 -12.33
CA LYS A 152 -9.93 10.84 -13.37
C LYS A 152 -10.52 11.15 -14.73
N PHE A 153 -9.82 12.00 -15.49
CA PHE A 153 -10.10 12.34 -16.88
C PHE A 153 -8.81 12.23 -17.67
N GLY A 154 -8.85 11.55 -18.82
CA GLY A 154 -7.65 11.33 -19.60
C GLY A 154 -7.92 11.17 -21.09
N VAL A 155 -6.84 11.09 -21.84
CA VAL A 155 -6.84 10.84 -23.27
C VAL A 155 -5.68 9.92 -23.64
N ILE A 156 -5.95 8.96 -24.53
CA ILE A 156 -4.92 8.17 -25.22
C ILE A 156 -4.87 8.64 -26.66
N MET A 157 -3.69 9.02 -27.09
CA MET A 157 -3.40 9.39 -28.47
C MET A 157 -2.72 8.22 -29.17
N HIS A 158 -3.23 7.89 -30.36
CA HIS A 158 -2.69 6.86 -31.24
C HIS A 158 -1.89 7.55 -32.35
N GLN A 159 -0.61 7.22 -32.45
CA GLN A 159 0.22 7.74 -33.51
C GLN A 159 -0.02 6.93 -34.80
N VAL A 160 -0.46 7.61 -35.86
CA VAL A 160 -0.91 6.96 -37.10
C VAL A 160 0.21 6.17 -37.79
N ASP A 161 1.45 6.66 -37.73
CA ASP A 161 2.58 6.10 -38.49
C ASP A 161 3.41 5.07 -37.70
N SER A 162 3.25 4.96 -36.37
CA SER A 162 4.14 4.14 -35.54
C SER A 162 3.46 3.15 -34.64
N THR A 163 2.14 3.09 -34.59
CA THR A 163 1.36 2.28 -33.64
C THR A 163 1.73 2.55 -32.16
N ALA A 164 2.51 3.59 -31.88
CA ALA A 164 2.80 4.04 -30.53
C ALA A 164 1.58 4.72 -29.91
N LYS A 165 1.46 4.64 -28.61
CA LYS A 165 0.39 5.25 -27.83
C LYS A 165 0.97 6.13 -26.74
N ILE A 166 0.36 7.30 -26.56
CA ILE A 166 0.68 8.21 -25.46
C ILE A 166 -0.62 8.50 -24.72
N GLY A 167 -0.64 8.24 -23.43
CA GLY A 167 -1.77 8.54 -22.56
C GLY A 167 -1.40 9.59 -21.54
N ILE A 168 -2.31 10.52 -21.28
CA ILE A 168 -2.17 11.50 -20.21
C ILE A 168 -3.52 11.58 -19.50
N SER A 169 -3.50 11.62 -18.17
CA SER A 169 -4.69 11.89 -17.39
C SER A 169 -4.43 12.88 -16.27
N VAL A 170 -5.49 13.55 -15.84
CA VAL A 170 -5.52 14.37 -14.65
C VAL A 170 -6.62 13.88 -13.73
N SER A 171 -6.39 13.95 -12.43
CA SER A 171 -7.36 13.51 -11.44
C SER A 171 -7.61 14.59 -10.40
N PHE A 172 -8.86 14.73 -10.01
CA PHE A 172 -9.24 15.40 -8.79
C PHE A 172 -9.18 14.37 -7.64
N LEU A 173 -8.52 14.72 -6.53
CA LEU A 173 -8.33 13.86 -5.38
C LEU A 173 -9.18 14.33 -4.21
N LYS A 174 -9.84 13.39 -3.57
CA LYS A 174 -10.54 13.55 -2.31
C LYS A 174 -9.78 12.77 -1.24
N GLY A 175 -9.05 13.49 -0.37
CA GLY A 175 -8.37 12.91 0.78
C GLY A 175 -9.37 12.52 1.87
N GLU A 176 -9.37 11.25 2.27
CA GLU A 176 -10.28 10.75 3.31
C GLU A 176 -9.58 10.59 4.64
N GLN A 177 -8.37 10.03 4.65
CA GLN A 177 -7.64 9.75 5.87
C GLN A 177 -6.13 9.75 5.65
N LEU A 178 -5.43 10.38 6.58
CA LEU A 178 -3.98 10.30 6.73
C LEU A 178 -3.64 10.00 8.19
N PHE A 179 -2.74 9.05 8.38
CA PHE A 179 -1.96 8.85 9.59
C PHE A 179 -0.50 8.70 9.20
N TYR A 180 0.32 9.58 9.71
CA TYR A 180 1.76 9.57 9.48
C TYR A 180 2.49 9.70 10.81
N VAL A 181 3.49 8.86 11.05
CA VAL A 181 4.43 9.02 12.17
C VAL A 181 5.82 8.63 11.73
N LYS A 182 6.81 9.44 12.09
CA LYS A 182 8.22 9.19 11.83
C LYS A 182 9.02 9.43 13.09
N ALA A 183 9.69 8.40 13.56
CA ALA A 183 10.68 8.48 14.63
C ALA A 183 12.03 8.92 14.03
N ASN A 184 12.52 10.08 14.49
CA ASN A 184 13.79 10.65 14.06
C ASN A 184 14.96 10.05 14.88
N LYS A 185 16.14 10.63 14.76
CA LYS A 185 17.33 10.20 15.53
C LYS A 185 17.07 10.27 17.04
N ASN A 186 17.65 9.33 17.77
CA ASN A 186 17.56 9.23 19.24
C ASN A 186 16.16 8.91 19.80
N SER A 187 15.24 8.42 18.96
CA SER A 187 13.96 7.91 19.45
C SER A 187 14.15 6.53 20.09
N SER A 188 13.92 6.42 21.39
CA SER A 188 14.21 5.19 22.15
C SER A 188 13.39 5.09 23.43
N LEU A 189 13.29 3.87 23.98
CA LEU A 189 12.71 3.59 25.29
C LEU A 189 13.70 2.80 26.13
N TYR A 190 14.18 3.40 27.22
CA TYR A 190 14.93 2.69 28.26
C TYR A 190 13.96 2.16 29.32
N THR A 191 14.18 0.94 29.78
CA THR A 191 13.46 0.31 30.87
C THR A 191 14.47 -0.02 31.95
N ASN A 192 14.22 0.41 33.19
CA ASN A 192 15.10 0.06 34.32
C ASN A 192 15.05 -1.44 34.67
N ASP A 193 15.88 -1.86 35.61
CA ASP A 193 16.15 -3.28 35.93
C ASP A 193 14.90 -4.03 36.42
N ASP A 194 14.04 -3.34 37.20
CA ASP A 194 12.80 -3.90 37.77
C ASP A 194 11.55 -3.62 36.89
N GLY A 195 11.68 -2.85 35.79
CA GLY A 195 10.60 -2.52 34.88
C GLY A 195 9.62 -1.47 35.39
N THR A 196 9.91 -0.80 36.51
CA THR A 196 9.02 0.19 37.11
C THR A 196 9.22 1.59 36.55
N GLU A 197 10.40 1.90 36.02
CA GLU A 197 10.72 3.18 35.41
C GLU A 197 10.96 3.04 33.90
N LEU A 198 10.34 3.92 33.14
CA LEU A 198 10.50 4.03 31.68
C LEU A 198 11.00 5.44 31.34
N LEU A 199 12.10 5.52 30.60
CA LEU A 199 12.57 6.77 29.99
C LEU A 199 12.34 6.74 28.50
N PHE A 200 11.40 7.52 28.03
CA PHE A 200 11.07 7.62 26.63
C PHE A 200 11.73 8.86 26.02
N SER A 201 12.83 8.66 25.31
CA SER A 201 13.45 9.69 24.48
C SER A 201 12.64 9.82 23.22
N THR A 202 11.86 10.90 23.13
CA THR A 202 10.95 11.15 22.02
C THR A 202 11.57 12.16 21.06
N ASN A 203 11.79 11.74 19.82
CA ASN A 203 12.05 12.65 18.73
C ASN A 203 11.23 12.15 17.53
N PHE A 204 9.98 12.63 17.42
CA PHE A 204 9.09 12.18 16.36
C PHE A 204 8.24 13.32 15.79
N ASN A 205 7.86 13.14 14.53
CA ASN A 205 6.84 13.92 13.85
C ASN A 205 5.66 13.01 13.56
N MET A 206 4.44 13.51 13.83
CA MET A 206 3.21 12.82 13.50
C MET A 206 2.25 13.78 12.82
N ALA A 207 1.49 13.30 11.86
CA ALA A 207 0.45 14.07 11.20
C ALA A 207 -0.82 13.22 11.08
N LEU A 208 -1.95 13.83 11.36
CA LEU A 208 -3.27 13.22 11.32
C LEU A 208 -4.21 14.12 10.51
N SER A 209 -4.93 13.55 9.56
CA SER A 209 -6.11 14.24 9.02
C SER A 209 -7.21 14.31 10.06
N ASP A 210 -8.19 15.19 9.85
CA ASP A 210 -9.36 15.26 10.73
C ASP A 210 -10.10 13.91 10.74
N THR A 211 -10.02 13.22 11.89
CA THR A 211 -10.62 11.91 12.10
C THR A 211 -11.99 11.97 12.76
N PHE A 212 -12.43 13.16 13.22
CA PHE A 212 -13.68 13.35 13.96
C PHE A 212 -14.90 13.48 13.05
N HIS A 213 -14.71 13.74 11.76
CA HIS A 213 -15.83 13.85 10.84
C HIS A 213 -16.43 12.48 10.52
N LYS A 214 -17.76 12.39 10.64
CA LYS A 214 -18.51 11.19 10.21
C LYS A 214 -18.18 10.89 8.75
N LYS A 215 -17.70 9.68 8.49
CA LYS A 215 -17.42 9.18 7.15
C LYS A 215 -18.70 9.10 6.35
N ASN A 216 -18.90 10.00 5.41
CA ASN A 216 -19.90 9.86 4.35
C ASN A 216 -19.22 10.08 3.00
N ILE A 217 -19.88 9.68 1.92
CA ILE A 217 -19.34 9.75 0.56
C ILE A 217 -18.94 11.19 0.17
N PHE A 218 -19.58 12.20 0.78
CA PHE A 218 -19.36 13.61 0.46
C PHE A 218 -18.39 14.32 1.41
N SER A 219 -18.03 13.72 2.55
CA SER A 219 -17.07 14.32 3.48
C SER A 219 -15.64 14.17 2.94
N SER A 220 -14.89 15.27 2.96
CA SER A 220 -13.48 15.31 2.57
C SER A 220 -12.67 15.91 3.69
N ASN A 221 -11.55 15.28 4.04
CA ASN A 221 -10.56 15.79 4.98
C ASN A 221 -9.38 16.46 4.25
N GLY A 222 -9.35 16.36 2.94
CA GLY A 222 -8.36 17.01 2.08
C GLY A 222 -8.79 16.95 0.62
N ILE A 223 -8.25 17.85 -0.16
CA ILE A 223 -8.45 17.90 -1.61
C ILE A 223 -7.09 17.94 -2.30
N GLY A 224 -7.01 17.43 -3.51
CA GLY A 224 -5.74 17.40 -4.24
C GLY A 224 -5.91 17.18 -5.72
N ALA A 225 -4.78 17.04 -6.38
CA ALA A 225 -4.73 16.74 -7.81
C ALA A 225 -3.57 15.79 -8.09
N SER A 226 -3.72 14.98 -9.14
CA SER A 226 -2.66 14.16 -9.67
C SER A 226 -2.70 14.10 -11.19
N ALA A 227 -1.60 13.64 -11.77
CA ALA A 227 -1.47 13.35 -13.20
C ALA A 227 -0.90 11.95 -13.39
N ASP A 228 -1.26 11.31 -14.49
CA ASP A 228 -0.66 10.06 -14.95
C ASP A 228 -0.11 10.24 -16.36
N ILE A 229 0.95 9.50 -16.65
CA ILE A 229 1.60 9.48 -17.97
C ILE A 229 1.76 8.02 -18.38
N PHE A 230 1.33 7.73 -19.60
CA PHE A 230 1.44 6.42 -20.23
C PHE A 230 2.12 6.54 -21.58
N PHE A 231 3.02 5.64 -21.85
CA PHE A 231 3.68 5.50 -23.14
C PHE A 231 3.80 4.02 -23.50
N GLU A 232 3.39 3.68 -24.71
CA GLU A 232 3.55 2.34 -25.26
C GLU A 232 4.07 2.43 -26.70
N THR A 233 5.14 1.68 -27.02
CA THR A 233 5.69 1.65 -28.36
C THR A 233 6.12 0.23 -28.74
N PRO A 234 5.71 -0.25 -29.91
CA PRO A 234 6.27 -1.46 -30.49
C PRO A 234 7.68 -1.18 -31.04
N TYR A 235 8.54 -2.17 -30.94
CA TYR A 235 9.88 -2.10 -31.51
C TYR A 235 10.39 -3.49 -31.87
N LYS A 236 11.48 -3.56 -32.64
CA LYS A 236 12.16 -4.82 -32.91
C LYS A 236 13.33 -4.98 -31.95
N SER A 237 13.28 -6.03 -31.11
CA SER A 237 14.34 -6.30 -30.13
C SER A 237 15.67 -6.66 -30.80
N ARG A 238 16.78 -6.58 -30.04
CA ARG A 238 18.12 -6.96 -30.53
C ARG A 238 18.20 -8.41 -31.06
N ILE A 239 17.35 -9.30 -30.54
CA ILE A 239 17.25 -10.68 -30.99
C ILE A 239 16.31 -10.85 -32.22
N GLY A 240 15.91 -9.75 -32.84
CA GLY A 240 15.08 -9.73 -34.04
C GLY A 240 13.60 -10.02 -33.83
N ARG A 241 13.12 -10.10 -32.57
CA ARG A 241 11.70 -10.37 -32.24
C ARG A 241 10.90 -9.09 -32.12
N GLN A 242 9.62 -9.17 -32.46
CA GLN A 242 8.67 -8.11 -32.17
C GLN A 242 8.53 -7.95 -30.66
N SER A 243 8.51 -6.73 -30.20
CA SER A 243 8.48 -6.39 -28.79
C SER A 243 7.66 -5.11 -28.56
N VAL A 244 7.17 -4.93 -27.35
CA VAL A 244 6.44 -3.73 -26.92
C VAL A 244 7.06 -3.24 -25.63
N LEU A 245 7.47 -1.97 -25.61
CA LEU A 245 7.89 -1.28 -24.41
C LEU A 245 6.74 -0.43 -23.89
N THR A 246 6.40 -0.62 -22.63
CA THR A 246 5.37 0.15 -21.91
C THR A 246 6.00 0.85 -20.73
N VAL A 247 5.78 2.15 -20.59
CA VAL A 247 6.16 2.98 -19.44
C VAL A 247 4.90 3.64 -18.90
N ASN A 248 4.66 3.51 -17.61
CA ASN A 248 3.52 4.10 -16.97
C ASN A 248 3.90 4.69 -15.61
N ALA A 249 3.59 5.97 -15.40
CA ALA A 249 3.77 6.68 -14.14
C ALA A 249 2.42 7.22 -13.69
N ASN A 250 1.95 6.79 -12.52
CA ASN A 250 0.65 7.15 -11.99
C ASN A 250 0.75 7.85 -10.66
N ASN A 251 -0.28 8.63 -10.32
CA ASN A 251 -0.39 9.32 -9.05
C ASN A 251 0.76 10.34 -8.83
N ILE A 252 1.17 11.06 -9.87
CA ILE A 252 2.10 12.18 -9.73
C ILE A 252 1.30 13.35 -9.17
N GLY A 253 1.26 13.51 -7.83
CA GLY A 253 0.39 14.50 -7.23
C GLY A 253 0.49 14.62 -5.72
N PHE A 254 -0.41 15.40 -5.15
CA PHE A 254 -0.46 15.70 -3.73
C PHE A 254 -1.89 15.89 -3.23
N ILE A 255 -2.05 15.83 -1.90
CA ILE A 255 -3.28 16.17 -1.20
C ILE A 255 -2.96 17.29 -0.21
N HIS A 256 -3.78 18.34 -0.25
CA HIS A 256 -3.85 19.41 0.73
C HIS A 256 -4.89 19.04 1.79
N TRP A 257 -4.44 18.77 3.01
CA TRP A 257 -5.30 18.41 4.14
C TRP A 257 -5.89 19.65 4.80
N SER A 258 -7.10 19.52 5.33
CA SER A 258 -7.87 20.64 5.92
C SER A 258 -7.14 21.24 7.13
N ASP A 259 -7.55 22.45 7.48
CA ASP A 259 -7.12 23.21 8.67
C ASP A 259 -7.49 22.55 10.01
N LYS A 260 -8.34 21.52 9.98
CA LYS A 260 -8.70 20.69 11.15
C LYS A 260 -7.73 19.52 11.37
N SER A 261 -6.76 19.36 10.49
CA SER A 261 -5.72 18.36 10.62
C SER A 261 -4.75 18.75 11.72
N VAL A 262 -4.12 17.75 12.34
CA VAL A 262 -3.23 17.98 13.47
C VAL A 262 -1.83 17.45 13.17
N GLN A 263 -0.85 18.30 13.41
CA GLN A 263 0.56 17.92 13.37
C GLN A 263 1.13 17.95 14.80
N TYR A 264 1.93 16.94 15.10
CA TYR A 264 2.65 16.82 16.37
C TYR A 264 4.13 16.76 16.10
N SER A 265 4.89 17.50 16.89
CA SER A 265 6.35 17.41 16.93
C SER A 265 6.78 17.26 18.39
N CYS A 266 7.57 16.28 18.65
CA CYS A 266 8.11 16.05 20.00
C CYS A 266 9.61 15.85 19.91
N ASP A 267 10.36 16.52 20.79
CA ASP A 267 11.79 16.35 21.02
C ASP A 267 12.04 16.56 22.51
N SER A 268 11.80 15.53 23.30
CA SER A 268 11.90 15.59 24.75
C SER A 268 12.13 14.21 25.37
N ILE A 269 12.51 14.19 26.64
CA ILE A 269 12.59 12.96 27.42
C ILE A 269 11.39 12.96 28.36
N ILE A 270 10.58 11.91 28.25
CA ILE A 270 9.41 11.68 29.09
C ILE A 270 9.77 10.54 30.05
N LYS A 271 9.71 10.84 31.33
CA LYS A 271 9.89 9.85 32.42
C LYS A 271 8.50 9.36 32.84
N PHE A 272 8.36 8.06 32.97
CA PHE A 272 7.15 7.41 33.48
C PHE A 272 7.58 6.47 34.62
N ASP A 273 7.15 6.79 35.84
CA ASP A 273 7.49 6.07 37.08
C ASP A 273 6.35 5.13 37.56
N GLY A 274 5.40 4.83 36.68
CA GLY A 274 4.20 4.04 37.02
C GLY A 274 3.07 4.87 37.66
N TYR A 275 1.98 4.19 38.02
CA TYR A 275 0.90 4.77 38.82
C TYR A 275 1.00 4.32 40.26
N HIS A 276 1.11 5.25 41.19
CA HIS A 276 0.98 4.94 42.60
C HIS A 276 -0.48 4.66 42.94
N ILE A 277 -0.80 3.40 43.21
CA ILE A 277 -2.10 2.94 43.66
C ILE A 277 -2.00 2.68 45.13
N ASN A 278 -2.58 3.55 45.96
CA ASN A 278 -2.52 3.45 47.41
C ASN A 278 -3.26 2.22 47.97
N ASN A 279 -4.28 1.73 47.24
CA ASN A 279 -5.04 0.54 47.61
C ASN A 279 -5.57 -0.17 46.32
N ILE A 280 -5.27 -1.46 46.19
CA ILE A 280 -5.70 -2.28 45.04
C ILE A 280 -7.24 -2.37 44.95
N LEU A 281 -7.95 -2.17 46.03
CA LEU A 281 -9.42 -2.16 46.07
C LEU A 281 -10.04 -0.88 45.49
N ASP A 282 -9.24 0.18 45.29
CA ASP A 282 -9.65 1.43 44.68
C ASP A 282 -9.50 1.41 43.14
N LEU A 283 -9.01 0.30 42.59
CA LEU A 283 -8.96 0.03 41.15
C LEU A 283 -10.38 -0.18 40.58
N LYS A 284 -11.18 0.88 40.53
CA LYS A 284 -12.38 0.89 39.69
C LYS A 284 -11.96 1.15 38.25
N ASP A 285 -12.66 0.56 37.29
CA ASP A 285 -12.47 0.78 35.83
C ASP A 285 -12.38 2.28 35.43
N SER A 286 -13.01 3.14 36.23
CA SER A 286 -12.97 4.60 36.07
C SER A 286 -11.60 5.23 36.37
N THR A 287 -10.70 4.58 37.11
CA THR A 287 -9.38 5.16 37.48
C THR A 287 -8.42 5.05 36.30
N LEU A 288 -8.50 3.97 35.52
CA LEU A 288 -7.74 3.78 34.27
C LEU A 288 -8.33 4.65 33.12
N GLN A 289 -9.62 4.93 33.15
CA GLN A 289 -10.29 5.82 32.19
C GLN A 289 -10.02 7.31 32.42
N LYS A 290 -9.65 7.72 33.65
CA LYS A 290 -9.37 9.12 34.01
C LYS A 290 -8.01 9.64 33.54
N VAL A 291 -7.11 8.75 33.09
CA VAL A 291 -5.90 9.21 32.38
C VAL A 291 -6.32 9.64 30.99
N ASN A 292 -6.60 10.93 30.89
CA ASN A 292 -6.85 11.55 29.60
C ASN A 292 -5.54 11.56 28.80
N THR A 293 -5.26 10.41 28.16
CA THR A 293 -4.08 10.17 27.30
C THR A 293 -3.91 11.30 26.27
N ASP A 294 -5.01 11.86 25.78
CA ASP A 294 -4.99 12.96 24.83
C ASP A 294 -4.40 14.24 25.46
N SER A 295 -4.72 14.52 26.75
CA SER A 295 -4.17 15.71 27.43
C SER A 295 -2.70 15.58 27.77
N VAL A 296 -2.22 14.38 28.11
CA VAL A 296 -0.81 14.11 28.37
C VAL A 296 0.00 14.19 27.08
N ILE A 297 -0.49 13.59 26.02
CA ILE A 297 0.15 13.67 24.70
C ILE A 297 0.18 15.12 24.21
N ARG A 298 -0.92 15.85 24.27
CA ARG A 298 -0.98 17.25 23.85
C ARG A 298 -0.07 18.18 24.65
N LYS A 299 0.14 17.94 25.93
CA LYS A 299 1.08 18.71 26.77
C LYS A 299 2.55 18.36 26.50
N ALA A 300 2.83 17.09 26.17
CA ALA A 300 4.17 16.62 25.88
C ALA A 300 4.62 16.87 24.44
N THR A 301 3.68 17.17 23.55
CA THR A 301 3.93 17.40 22.12
C THR A 301 3.49 18.80 21.71
N ASN A 302 4.26 19.43 20.82
CA ASN A 302 3.86 20.70 20.21
C ASN A 302 2.77 20.43 19.16
N ALA A 303 1.54 20.17 19.63
CA ALA A 303 0.39 19.93 18.76
C ALA A 303 -0.05 21.22 18.06
N ARG A 304 -0.10 21.22 16.74
CA ARG A 304 -0.59 22.33 15.91
C ARG A 304 -1.74 21.82 15.05
N THR A 305 -2.87 22.55 15.10
CA THR A 305 -4.00 22.30 14.22
C THR A 305 -3.86 23.23 13.03
N GLU A 306 -3.47 22.69 11.87
CA GLU A 306 -3.20 23.48 10.67
C GLU A 306 -3.31 22.62 9.40
N SER A 307 -3.53 23.25 8.27
CA SER A 307 -3.50 22.59 6.97
C SER A 307 -2.06 22.27 6.55
N PHE A 308 -1.88 21.18 5.79
CA PHE A 308 -0.59 20.81 5.24
C PHE A 308 -0.74 19.98 3.96
N ASN A 309 0.35 19.84 3.22
CA ASN A 309 0.41 19.05 2.00
C ASN A 309 1.14 17.73 2.21
N THR A 310 0.67 16.68 1.55
CA THR A 310 1.40 15.42 1.42
C THR A 310 1.43 14.96 -0.02
N ASN A 311 2.58 14.50 -0.48
CA ASN A 311 2.66 13.80 -1.76
C ASN A 311 1.98 12.43 -1.64
N ILE A 312 1.28 12.03 -2.69
CA ILE A 312 0.73 10.67 -2.77
C ILE A 312 1.79 9.71 -3.35
N PRO A 313 1.72 8.39 -3.05
CA PRO A 313 2.65 7.43 -3.60
C PRO A 313 2.56 7.34 -5.12
N THR A 314 3.59 7.83 -5.81
CA THR A 314 3.70 7.78 -7.28
C THR A 314 4.24 6.43 -7.70
N ASN A 315 3.50 5.70 -8.54
CA ASN A 315 3.86 4.37 -9.01
C ASN A 315 4.42 4.42 -10.44
N LEU A 316 5.69 4.07 -10.60
CA LEU A 316 6.36 3.92 -11.89
C LEU A 316 6.46 2.44 -12.26
N ILE A 317 6.00 2.08 -13.45
CA ILE A 317 6.08 0.73 -14.01
C ILE A 317 6.67 0.81 -15.40
N ILE A 318 7.65 -0.05 -15.68
CA ILE A 318 8.24 -0.25 -17.00
C ILE A 318 8.12 -1.73 -17.34
N ILE A 319 7.51 -2.05 -18.47
CA ILE A 319 7.32 -3.43 -18.93
C ILE A 319 7.87 -3.55 -20.34
N ASN A 320 8.66 -4.57 -20.57
CA ASN A 320 9.12 -4.96 -21.90
C ASN A 320 8.57 -6.35 -22.23
N LYS A 321 7.65 -6.41 -23.20
CA LYS A 321 7.03 -7.64 -23.68
C LYS A 321 7.68 -8.07 -24.99
N ILE A 322 8.22 -9.29 -25.05
CA ILE A 322 8.85 -9.89 -26.22
C ILE A 322 7.98 -11.06 -26.72
N PHE A 323 7.61 -11.04 -28.00
CA PHE A 323 6.85 -12.13 -28.62
C PHE A 323 7.77 -13.14 -29.29
N PHE A 324 7.87 -14.34 -28.73
CA PHE A 324 8.66 -15.43 -29.30
C PHE A 324 7.87 -16.22 -30.37
N SER A 325 6.55 -16.35 -30.15
CA SER A 325 5.63 -16.98 -31.12
C SER A 325 4.22 -16.35 -31.00
N ARG A 326 3.26 -16.85 -31.77
CA ARG A 326 1.85 -16.46 -31.64
C ARG A 326 1.22 -16.90 -30.31
N THR A 327 1.81 -17.89 -29.66
CA THR A 327 1.29 -18.49 -28.42
C THR A 327 2.16 -18.20 -27.19
N PHE A 328 3.40 -17.78 -27.38
CA PHE A 328 4.33 -17.55 -26.28
C PHE A 328 4.93 -16.16 -26.33
N SER A 329 4.80 -15.44 -25.21
CA SER A 329 5.44 -14.15 -24.95
C SER A 329 6.09 -14.11 -23.57
N PHE A 330 6.99 -13.16 -23.39
CA PHE A 330 7.78 -13.03 -22.17
C PHE A 330 7.82 -11.56 -21.77
N ASN A 331 7.31 -11.25 -20.60
CA ASN A 331 7.39 -9.93 -20.02
C ASN A 331 8.60 -9.87 -19.06
N THR A 332 9.34 -8.78 -19.12
CA THR A 332 10.28 -8.35 -18.08
C THR A 332 9.82 -6.98 -17.59
N GLY A 333 9.93 -6.74 -16.30
CA GLY A 333 9.44 -5.47 -15.78
C GLY A 333 10.18 -4.95 -14.57
N PHE A 334 10.01 -3.67 -14.36
CA PHE A 334 10.50 -2.91 -13.23
C PHE A 334 9.34 -2.10 -12.65
N ARG A 335 9.24 -2.06 -11.32
CA ARG A 335 8.28 -1.23 -10.59
C ARG A 335 8.97 -0.51 -9.44
N TYR A 336 8.59 0.75 -9.23
CA TYR A 336 9.01 1.52 -8.07
C TYR A 336 7.88 2.44 -7.61
N ILE A 337 7.72 2.61 -6.29
CA ILE A 337 6.73 3.50 -5.71
C ILE A 337 7.46 4.58 -4.92
N PHE A 338 7.47 5.79 -5.46
CA PHE A 338 8.01 6.97 -4.79
C PHE A 338 7.15 7.36 -3.59
N HIS A 339 7.71 8.09 -2.66
CA HIS A 339 7.03 8.54 -1.42
C HIS A 339 6.47 7.39 -0.58
N SER A 340 7.13 6.21 -0.67
CA SER A 340 6.83 5.02 0.12
C SER A 340 8.12 4.32 0.54
N ASN A 341 8.02 3.27 1.35
CA ASN A 341 9.15 2.39 1.66
C ASN A 341 9.28 1.20 0.69
N TYR A 342 8.60 1.25 -0.45
CA TYR A 342 8.66 0.22 -1.49
C TYR A 342 10.03 0.20 -2.15
N LYS A 343 10.72 -0.94 -2.14
CA LYS A 343 12.01 -1.10 -2.81
C LYS A 343 11.83 -1.34 -4.31
N PRO A 344 12.85 -1.04 -5.12
CA PRO A 344 12.84 -1.43 -6.53
C PRO A 344 12.43 -2.90 -6.68
N TYR A 345 11.48 -3.15 -7.56
CA TYR A 345 10.93 -4.47 -7.84
C TYR A 345 11.18 -4.83 -9.29
N ILE A 346 11.82 -5.96 -9.51
CA ILE A 346 12.05 -6.52 -10.85
C ILE A 346 11.28 -7.82 -10.97
N PHE A 347 10.74 -8.09 -12.15
CA PHE A 347 9.99 -9.31 -12.39
C PHE A 347 10.14 -9.83 -13.82
N ILE A 348 9.84 -11.11 -13.96
CA ILE A 348 9.67 -11.80 -15.21
C ILE A 348 8.30 -12.48 -15.21
N GLU A 349 7.65 -12.51 -16.36
CA GLU A 349 6.32 -13.11 -16.51
C GLU A 349 6.19 -13.76 -17.89
N PRO A 350 6.58 -15.05 -18.04
CA PRO A 350 6.24 -15.82 -19.22
C PRO A 350 4.72 -16.00 -19.33
N GLU A 351 4.20 -15.80 -20.53
CA GLU A 351 2.80 -15.96 -20.88
C GLU A 351 2.64 -17.01 -21.97
N TYR A 352 1.71 -17.93 -21.76
CA TYR A 352 1.37 -18.95 -22.74
C TYR A 352 -0.12 -18.91 -23.08
N LYS A 353 -0.43 -18.74 -24.38
CA LYS A 353 -1.78 -18.75 -24.90
C LYS A 353 -2.20 -20.18 -25.19
N ILE A 354 -2.99 -20.79 -24.31
CA ILE A 354 -3.43 -22.18 -24.39
C ILE A 354 -4.42 -22.37 -25.55
N ALA A 355 -5.32 -21.39 -25.73
CA ALA A 355 -6.30 -21.36 -26.79
C ALA A 355 -6.47 -19.91 -27.28
N ASN A 356 -7.21 -19.70 -28.37
CA ASN A 356 -7.36 -18.34 -28.92
C ASN A 356 -7.90 -17.30 -27.91
N ARG A 357 -8.51 -17.73 -26.82
CA ARG A 357 -9.13 -16.87 -25.80
C ARG A 357 -8.50 -16.96 -24.43
N PHE A 358 -7.69 -17.99 -24.12
CA PHE A 358 -7.15 -18.23 -22.80
C PHE A 358 -5.64 -18.07 -22.78
N THR A 359 -5.13 -17.29 -21.85
CA THR A 359 -3.70 -17.11 -21.60
C THR A 359 -3.41 -17.41 -20.13
N VAL A 360 -2.35 -18.17 -19.88
CA VAL A 360 -1.79 -18.41 -18.54
C VAL A 360 -0.50 -17.63 -18.44
N SER A 361 -0.27 -16.94 -17.35
CA SER A 361 1.01 -16.31 -17.03
C SER A 361 1.54 -16.79 -15.69
N VAL A 362 2.85 -17.01 -15.62
CA VAL A 362 3.57 -17.33 -14.38
C VAL A 362 4.40 -16.10 -14.01
N HIS A 363 4.31 -15.65 -12.77
CA HIS A 363 5.01 -14.48 -12.29
C HIS A 363 6.14 -14.89 -11.34
N VAL A 364 7.33 -14.31 -11.52
CA VAL A 364 8.46 -14.41 -10.59
C VAL A 364 9.06 -13.03 -10.46
N GLY A 365 9.12 -12.50 -9.24
CA GLY A 365 9.64 -11.18 -8.97
C GLY A 365 10.43 -11.07 -7.67
N TYR A 366 11.28 -10.05 -7.57
CA TYR A 366 12.11 -9.80 -6.41
C TYR A 366 12.14 -8.32 -6.04
N GLY A 367 11.97 -8.02 -4.77
CA GLY A 367 11.94 -6.64 -4.26
C GLY A 367 10.57 -6.23 -3.71
N GLY A 368 10.21 -4.97 -3.84
CA GLY A 368 8.97 -4.43 -3.30
C GLY A 368 8.96 -4.39 -1.77
N TYR A 369 7.85 -4.73 -1.16
CA TYR A 369 7.75 -4.89 0.30
C TYR A 369 8.31 -6.22 0.79
N THR A 370 8.44 -7.21 -0.10
CA THR A 370 8.84 -8.58 0.20
C THR A 370 10.28 -8.85 -0.27
N ARG A 371 10.59 -10.10 -0.53
CA ARG A 371 11.83 -10.55 -1.19
C ARG A 371 11.48 -11.22 -2.52
N LEU A 372 11.22 -12.51 -2.49
CA LEU A 372 10.80 -13.31 -3.64
C LEU A 372 9.26 -13.40 -3.68
N ASN A 373 8.69 -13.17 -4.84
CA ASN A 373 7.27 -13.37 -5.13
C ASN A 373 7.13 -14.33 -6.30
N THR A 374 6.19 -15.26 -6.16
CA THR A 374 5.82 -16.19 -7.24
C THR A 374 4.31 -16.18 -7.40
N GLY A 375 3.85 -16.16 -8.62
CA GLY A 375 2.45 -15.98 -8.91
C GLY A 375 1.97 -16.69 -10.17
N LEU A 376 0.67 -16.67 -10.35
CA LEU A 376 -0.03 -17.22 -11.51
C LEU A 376 -1.18 -16.30 -11.88
N ALA A 377 -1.43 -16.16 -13.17
CA ALA A 377 -2.64 -15.50 -13.64
C ALA A 377 -3.28 -16.25 -14.82
N LEU A 378 -4.61 -16.11 -14.90
CA LEU A 378 -5.44 -16.57 -15.97
C LEU A 378 -6.10 -15.37 -16.63
N THR A 379 -6.00 -15.29 -17.95
CA THR A 379 -6.65 -14.26 -18.76
C THR A 379 -7.58 -14.91 -19.77
N PHE A 380 -8.80 -14.43 -19.84
CA PHE A 380 -9.75 -14.72 -20.91
C PHE A 380 -10.02 -13.43 -21.68
N SER A 381 -9.89 -13.48 -22.99
CA SER A 381 -10.19 -12.33 -23.85
C SER A 381 -10.92 -12.80 -25.11
N ASP A 382 -12.08 -12.20 -25.38
CA ASP A 382 -12.80 -12.36 -26.63
C ASP A 382 -13.16 -11.00 -27.24
N ARG A 383 -14.08 -10.98 -28.22
CA ARG A 383 -14.47 -9.74 -28.88
C ARG A 383 -15.19 -8.73 -27.99
N ASN A 384 -15.92 -9.21 -26.97
CA ASN A 384 -16.79 -8.40 -26.13
C ASN A 384 -16.33 -8.32 -24.68
N TRP A 385 -15.59 -9.33 -24.22
CA TRP A 385 -15.23 -9.46 -22.82
C TRP A 385 -13.73 -9.70 -22.62
N PHE A 386 -13.23 -9.13 -21.55
CA PHE A 386 -11.91 -9.41 -21.00
C PHE A 386 -12.05 -9.72 -19.52
N PHE A 387 -11.41 -10.80 -19.07
CA PHE A 387 -11.30 -11.19 -17.68
C PHE A 387 -9.87 -11.56 -17.39
N LYS A 388 -9.31 -11.02 -16.33
CA LYS A 388 -8.00 -11.40 -15.81
C LYS A 388 -8.12 -11.63 -14.31
N LEU A 389 -7.63 -12.77 -13.83
CA LEU A 389 -7.56 -13.14 -12.43
C LEU A 389 -6.18 -13.69 -12.14
N GLY A 390 -5.53 -13.23 -11.07
CA GLY A 390 -4.21 -13.70 -10.73
C GLY A 390 -3.71 -13.29 -9.36
N SER A 391 -2.53 -13.77 -9.05
CA SER A 391 -1.76 -13.41 -7.88
C SER A 391 -0.28 -13.36 -8.26
N ASN A 392 0.44 -12.35 -7.79
CA ASN A 392 1.90 -12.32 -7.94
C ASN A 392 2.64 -12.80 -6.70
N SER A 393 1.90 -13.08 -5.65
CA SER A 393 2.40 -13.61 -4.38
C SER A 393 1.54 -14.78 -3.92
N LEU A 394 1.29 -15.72 -4.82
CA LEU A 394 0.43 -16.90 -4.59
C LEU A 394 0.97 -17.80 -3.46
N GLN A 395 2.31 -17.85 -3.32
CA GLN A 395 2.97 -18.60 -2.24
C GLN A 395 2.48 -18.19 -0.84
N GLY A 396 1.99 -16.97 -0.66
CA GLY A 396 1.47 -16.50 0.61
C GLY A 396 0.20 -17.19 1.08
N TYR A 397 -0.59 -17.68 0.14
CA TYR A 397 -1.79 -18.46 0.45
C TYR A 397 -1.50 -19.94 0.66
N ILE A 398 -0.48 -20.47 -0.04
CA ILE A 398 -0.14 -21.90 0.00
C ILE A 398 0.79 -22.20 1.18
N LEU A 399 1.75 -21.32 1.47
CA LEU A 399 2.81 -21.51 2.46
C LEU A 399 2.90 -20.29 3.41
N PRO A 400 1.85 -19.94 4.17
CA PRO A 400 1.79 -18.70 4.93
C PRO A 400 2.86 -18.60 6.03
N THR A 401 3.39 -19.70 6.52
CA THR A 401 4.48 -19.72 7.53
C THR A 401 5.87 -19.48 6.95
N GLN A 402 6.03 -19.58 5.63
CA GLN A 402 7.31 -19.40 4.94
C GLN A 402 7.31 -18.18 4.01
N ALA A 403 6.14 -17.77 3.55
CA ALA A 403 5.99 -16.64 2.64
C ALA A 403 5.84 -15.31 3.37
N TYR A 404 6.29 -14.25 2.72
CA TYR A 404 6.34 -12.89 3.24
C TYR A 404 5.43 -11.91 2.48
N GLY A 405 4.70 -12.38 1.50
CA GLY A 405 3.77 -11.60 0.70
C GLY A 405 2.61 -12.43 0.24
N GLN A 406 1.46 -11.80 0.11
CA GLN A 406 0.26 -12.33 -0.50
C GLN A 406 -0.45 -11.22 -1.25
N GLY A 407 -1.06 -11.56 -2.35
CA GLY A 407 -1.79 -10.58 -3.15
C GLY A 407 -2.66 -11.29 -4.16
N VAL A 408 -3.72 -10.63 -4.55
CA VAL A 408 -4.65 -11.13 -5.56
C VAL A 408 -5.14 -9.97 -6.40
N TYR A 409 -5.39 -10.19 -7.66
CA TYR A 409 -5.87 -9.18 -8.57
C TYR A 409 -6.86 -9.70 -9.59
N PHE A 410 -7.73 -8.80 -10.04
CA PHE A 410 -8.74 -9.12 -11.02
C PHE A 410 -9.08 -7.90 -11.88
N SER A 411 -9.42 -8.16 -13.11
CA SER A 411 -9.89 -7.16 -14.06
C SER A 411 -11.02 -7.75 -14.91
N ILE A 412 -12.09 -7.00 -15.05
CA ILE A 412 -13.19 -7.32 -15.98
C ILE A 412 -13.39 -6.10 -16.86
N ALA A 413 -13.43 -6.32 -18.17
CA ALA A 413 -13.82 -5.27 -19.09
C ALA A 413 -14.86 -5.78 -20.09
N LYS A 414 -15.84 -4.93 -20.39
CA LYS A 414 -16.80 -5.11 -21.48
C LYS A 414 -16.49 -4.12 -22.57
N LYS A 415 -16.33 -4.64 -23.78
CA LYS A 415 -16.07 -3.88 -25.00
C LYS A 415 -17.38 -3.67 -25.77
N PHE A 416 -17.58 -2.48 -26.27
CA PHE A 416 -18.75 -2.13 -27.05
C PHE A 416 -18.33 -1.87 -28.51
N LYS A 417 -19.19 -2.24 -29.43
CA LYS A 417 -19.02 -1.95 -30.87
C LYS A 417 -19.27 -0.48 -31.17
#